data_975ed99f24a548efc00f8500f73d6c11
#
_entry.id   975ed99f24a548efc00f8500f73d6c11
#
_cell.length_a   1.000
_cell.length_b   1.000
_cell.length_c   1.000
_cell.angle_alpha   90.00
_cell.angle_beta   90.00
_cell.angle_gamma   90.00
#
_symmetry.space_group_name_H-M   'P 1'
#
loop_
_entity.id
_entity.type
_entity.pdbx_description
1 polymer ?
#
loop_
_entity_poly.entity_id
_entity_poly.type
_entity_poly.pdbx_seq_one_letter_code
_entity_poly.pdbx_strand_id
1 'polypeptide(L)'
;IAGLEVLRIINEPTAAALAYGVDKDDDQTILVYDLGGGTFDVSILEIYLVDDQPQIEVKATSGDNRLGGDDFDEVVIEWIVTEFKKTTGIDLSSDMQAMSRLREAAEKAKIELSGTGTTQINLPFITMSDGQPEHLDLSLSRSKFEELIAALVERTMSPTRRAMKDAGVSKGEVDKVILVGGSTRVPAVQVAIEKEVGKAPFKGINPDEAVAVGAALQAGIIVGDEGVTDVLLLDVTPLTLGIETLGGVTTMMIERNTTIPSRRSEVFSTASDNQPA
;
A
#
# COMPACT_ATOMS: atom_id res chain seq x y z
N ILE A 1 3.27 24.49 7.15
CA ILE A 1 4.73 24.43 7.39
C ILE A 1 5.46 24.79 6.09
N ALA A 2 5.04 24.25 4.94
CA ALA A 2 5.63 24.54 3.64
C ALA A 2 5.25 25.92 3.05
N GLY A 3 4.34 26.65 3.67
CA GLY A 3 3.87 27.97 3.18
C GLY A 3 2.95 27.90 1.98
N LEU A 4 2.40 26.70 1.68
CA LEU A 4 1.45 26.49 0.59
C LEU A 4 0.01 26.56 1.10
N GLU A 5 -0.89 27.08 0.28
CA GLU A 5 -2.34 26.99 0.50
C GLU A 5 -2.83 25.63 0.02
N VAL A 6 -3.51 24.87 0.91
CA VAL A 6 -4.07 23.57 0.59
C VAL A 6 -5.51 23.75 0.12
N LEU A 7 -5.78 23.50 -1.15
CA LEU A 7 -7.12 23.63 -1.73
C LEU A 7 -8.00 22.40 -1.43
N ARG A 8 -7.44 21.20 -1.49
CA ARG A 8 -8.14 19.94 -1.23
C ARG A 8 -7.17 18.84 -0.82
N ILE A 9 -7.68 17.85 -0.09
CA ILE A 9 -7.01 16.56 0.17
C ILE A 9 -7.71 15.51 -0.68
N ILE A 10 -6.94 14.62 -1.31
CA ILE A 10 -7.42 13.45 -2.05
C ILE A 10 -6.73 12.20 -1.51
N ASN A 11 -7.46 11.11 -1.35
CA ASN A 11 -6.87 9.83 -0.97
C ASN A 11 -6.17 9.15 -2.15
N GLU A 12 -5.10 8.43 -1.88
CA GLU A 12 -4.28 7.78 -2.92
C GLU A 12 -5.07 6.83 -3.82
N PRO A 13 -5.94 5.91 -3.32
CA PRO A 13 -6.72 5.04 -4.19
C PRO A 13 -7.68 5.81 -5.10
N THR A 14 -8.27 6.90 -4.61
CA THR A 14 -9.14 7.76 -5.40
C THR A 14 -8.37 8.48 -6.50
N ALA A 15 -7.16 8.99 -6.19
CA ALA A 15 -6.26 9.57 -7.18
C ALA A 15 -5.86 8.53 -8.24
N ALA A 16 -5.49 7.32 -7.85
CA ALA A 16 -5.14 6.26 -8.78
C ALA A 16 -6.31 5.87 -9.70
N ALA A 17 -7.53 5.82 -9.18
CA ALA A 17 -8.73 5.58 -9.98
C ALA A 17 -8.98 6.73 -10.97
N LEU A 18 -8.77 7.98 -10.56
CA LEU A 18 -8.87 9.14 -11.45
C LEU A 18 -7.83 9.08 -12.58
N ALA A 19 -6.58 8.68 -12.26
CA ALA A 19 -5.52 8.48 -13.27
C ALA A 19 -5.82 7.32 -14.23
N TYR A 20 -6.55 6.29 -13.79
CA TYR A 20 -6.99 5.19 -14.64
C TYR A 20 -7.90 5.69 -15.77
N GLY A 21 -8.61 6.77 -15.54
CA GLY A 21 -9.42 7.45 -16.53
C GLY A 21 -10.91 7.27 -16.28
N VAL A 22 -11.57 8.40 -16.40
CA VAL A 22 -13.01 8.57 -16.25
C VAL A 22 -13.71 8.54 -17.60
N ASP A 23 -12.93 8.43 -18.68
CA ASP A 23 -13.43 8.42 -20.08
C ASP A 23 -14.12 7.10 -20.46
N LYS A 24 -14.79 6.46 -19.53
CA LYS A 24 -15.40 5.15 -19.79
C LYS A 24 -16.90 5.23 -19.62
N ASP A 25 -17.57 5.00 -20.71
CA ASP A 25 -19.01 5.07 -20.86
C ASP A 25 -19.78 3.96 -20.09
N ASP A 26 -19.05 3.04 -19.41
CA ASP A 26 -19.64 1.90 -18.71
C ASP A 26 -19.37 1.96 -17.21
N ASP A 27 -20.34 1.55 -16.43
CA ASP A 27 -20.19 1.34 -14.98
C ASP A 27 -19.14 0.27 -14.72
N GLN A 28 -18.21 0.53 -13.81
CA GLN A 28 -17.09 -0.37 -13.49
C GLN A 28 -16.84 -0.46 -11.99
N THR A 29 -16.60 -1.69 -11.53
CA THR A 29 -16.08 -1.96 -10.19
C THR A 29 -14.57 -2.14 -10.26
N ILE A 30 -13.83 -1.29 -9.57
CA ILE A 30 -12.37 -1.26 -9.58
C ILE A 30 -11.84 -1.63 -8.22
N LEU A 31 -10.84 -2.51 -8.19
CA LEU A 31 -10.02 -2.76 -7.00
C LEU A 31 -8.68 -2.05 -7.19
N VAL A 32 -8.39 -1.10 -6.30
CA VAL A 32 -7.06 -0.47 -6.20
C VAL A 32 -6.31 -1.18 -5.08
N TYR A 33 -5.14 -1.73 -5.43
CA TYR A 33 -4.24 -2.45 -4.53
C TYR A 33 -2.94 -1.66 -4.45
N ASP A 34 -2.73 -0.98 -3.33
CA ASP A 34 -1.59 -0.12 -3.09
C ASP A 34 -0.64 -0.76 -2.08
N LEU A 35 0.53 -1.17 -2.57
CA LEU A 35 1.59 -1.73 -1.74
C LEU A 35 2.85 -0.89 -1.91
N GLY A 36 3.02 0.05 -0.99
CA GLY A 36 4.15 0.95 -0.92
C GLY A 36 5.37 0.37 -0.20
N GLY A 37 6.24 1.24 0.31
CA GLY A 37 7.40 0.85 1.12
C GLY A 37 7.02 0.38 2.52
N GLY A 38 6.10 1.06 3.21
CA GLY A 38 5.77 0.80 4.61
C GLY A 38 4.30 0.52 4.90
N THR A 39 3.39 0.71 3.93
CA THR A 39 1.95 0.53 4.10
C THR A 39 1.35 -0.25 2.96
N PHE A 40 0.29 -0.96 3.29
CA PHE A 40 -0.58 -1.64 2.34
C PHE A 40 -2.01 -1.12 2.49
N ASP A 41 -2.60 -0.66 1.39
CA ASP A 41 -3.99 -0.26 1.31
C ASP A 41 -4.69 -0.91 0.12
N VAL A 42 -5.96 -1.24 0.31
CA VAL A 42 -6.82 -1.79 -0.73
C VAL A 42 -8.20 -1.15 -0.66
N SER A 43 -8.67 -0.68 -1.81
CA SER A 43 -9.98 -0.02 -1.92
C SER A 43 -10.79 -0.61 -3.06
N ILE A 44 -12.10 -0.71 -2.84
CA ILE A 44 -13.09 -1.04 -3.86
C ILE A 44 -13.82 0.26 -4.21
N LEU A 45 -13.81 0.58 -5.49
CA LEU A 45 -14.44 1.78 -6.03
C LEU A 45 -15.41 1.40 -7.14
N GLU A 46 -16.48 2.18 -7.27
CA GLU A 46 -17.36 2.15 -8.42
C GLU A 46 -17.18 3.43 -9.23
N ILE A 47 -17.08 3.28 -10.54
CA ILE A 47 -17.14 4.38 -11.51
C ILE A 47 -18.44 4.23 -12.26
N TYR A 48 -19.26 5.27 -12.30
CA TYR A 48 -20.55 5.29 -12.98
C TYR A 48 -20.92 6.71 -13.41
N LEU A 49 -21.94 6.82 -14.28
CA LEU A 49 -22.44 8.11 -14.75
C LEU A 49 -23.74 8.50 -14.03
N VAL A 50 -23.84 9.74 -13.59
CA VAL A 50 -25.08 10.35 -13.12
C VAL A 50 -25.31 11.63 -13.92
N ASP A 51 -26.39 11.71 -14.66
CA ASP A 51 -26.71 12.85 -15.52
C ASP A 51 -25.56 13.23 -16.47
N ASP A 52 -24.94 12.23 -17.09
CA ASP A 52 -23.74 12.33 -17.95
C ASP A 52 -22.48 12.87 -17.26
N GLN A 53 -22.49 12.95 -15.92
CA GLN A 53 -21.30 13.31 -15.13
C GLN A 53 -20.66 12.06 -14.51
N PRO A 54 -19.38 11.83 -14.74
CA PRO A 54 -18.68 10.71 -14.13
C PRO A 54 -18.57 10.87 -12.62
N GLN A 55 -18.82 9.79 -11.90
CA GLN A 55 -18.66 9.72 -10.46
C GLN A 55 -17.73 8.56 -10.10
N ILE A 56 -16.83 8.79 -9.15
CA ILE A 56 -16.00 7.77 -8.51
C ILE A 56 -16.43 7.69 -7.05
N GLU A 57 -16.96 6.57 -6.66
CA GLU A 57 -17.37 6.30 -5.28
C GLU A 57 -16.52 5.19 -4.66
N VAL A 58 -15.88 5.48 -3.52
CA VAL A 58 -15.24 4.44 -2.72
C VAL A 58 -16.31 3.70 -1.93
N LYS A 59 -16.43 2.40 -2.14
CA LYS A 59 -17.41 1.54 -1.45
C LYS A 59 -16.86 0.99 -0.14
N ALA A 60 -15.59 0.61 -0.15
CA ALA A 60 -14.90 0.13 1.05
C ALA A 60 -13.40 0.28 0.90
N THR A 61 -12.73 0.46 2.03
CA THR A 61 -11.27 0.44 2.14
C THR A 61 -10.83 -0.40 3.32
N SER A 62 -9.66 -1.03 3.19
CA SER A 62 -9.00 -1.80 4.23
C SER A 62 -7.50 -1.76 4.00
N GLY A 63 -6.69 -2.14 5.01
CA GLY A 63 -5.25 -2.11 4.85
C GLY A 63 -4.50 -2.66 6.05
N ASP A 64 -3.18 -2.52 5.98
CA ASP A 64 -2.22 -2.78 7.05
C ASP A 64 -1.14 -1.68 7.01
N ASN A 65 -1.16 -0.81 8.00
CA ASN A 65 -0.27 0.34 8.09
C ASN A 65 1.16 -0.01 8.56
N ARG A 66 1.47 -1.30 8.65
CA ARG A 66 2.79 -1.84 9.00
C ARG A 66 3.15 -3.02 8.10
N LEU A 67 2.89 -2.88 6.80
CA LEU A 67 3.20 -3.88 5.81
C LEU A 67 3.58 -3.20 4.49
N GLY A 68 4.78 -3.43 4.01
CA GLY A 68 5.25 -2.85 2.77
C GLY A 68 6.54 -3.48 2.25
N GLY A 69 7.15 -2.83 1.28
CA GLY A 69 8.41 -3.26 0.67
C GLY A 69 9.58 -3.32 1.64
N ASP A 70 9.56 -2.50 2.71
CA ASP A 70 10.59 -2.48 3.75
C ASP A 70 10.60 -3.80 4.54
N ASP A 71 9.42 -4.41 4.76
CA ASP A 71 9.32 -5.74 5.37
C ASP A 71 9.90 -6.82 4.45
N PHE A 72 9.75 -6.67 3.13
CA PHE A 72 10.38 -7.58 2.16
C PHE A 72 11.90 -7.46 2.21
N ASP A 73 12.41 -6.24 2.36
CA ASP A 73 13.85 -6.01 2.50
C ASP A 73 14.40 -6.61 3.80
N GLU A 74 13.64 -6.49 4.90
CA GLU A 74 14.07 -7.01 6.21
C GLU A 74 14.23 -8.54 6.18
N VAL A 75 13.29 -9.28 5.58
CA VAL A 75 13.45 -10.75 5.48
C VAL A 75 14.61 -11.16 4.57
N VAL A 76 14.94 -10.35 3.57
CA VAL A 76 16.15 -10.56 2.74
C VAL A 76 17.42 -10.30 3.57
N ILE A 77 17.44 -9.24 4.37
CA ILE A 77 18.56 -8.92 5.27
C ILE A 77 18.77 -10.06 6.27
N GLU A 78 17.72 -10.53 6.91
CA GLU A 78 17.78 -11.66 7.86
C GLU A 78 18.35 -12.92 7.19
N TRP A 79 17.94 -13.19 5.95
CA TRP A 79 18.50 -14.29 5.17
C TRP A 79 19.99 -14.10 4.89
N ILE A 80 20.41 -12.90 4.44
CA ILE A 80 21.82 -12.60 4.17
C ILE A 80 22.68 -12.79 5.43
N VAL A 81 22.25 -12.21 6.56
CA VAL A 81 22.96 -12.33 7.85
C VAL A 81 23.08 -13.79 8.25
N THR A 82 22.01 -14.57 8.07
CA THR A 82 22.01 -16.01 8.37
C THR A 82 23.00 -16.78 7.49
N GLU A 83 22.98 -16.55 6.18
CA GLU A 83 23.90 -17.25 5.25
C GLU A 83 25.35 -16.84 5.48
N PHE A 84 25.62 -15.55 5.72
CA PHE A 84 26.96 -15.08 6.04
C PHE A 84 27.51 -15.70 7.34
N LYS A 85 26.66 -15.76 8.37
CA LYS A 85 27.03 -16.40 9.65
C LYS A 85 27.28 -17.89 9.51
N LYS A 86 26.58 -18.61 8.65
CA LYS A 86 26.82 -20.03 8.36
C LYS A 86 28.20 -20.28 7.74
N THR A 87 28.66 -19.38 6.88
CA THR A 87 29.88 -19.53 6.12
C THR A 87 31.14 -19.01 6.86
N THR A 88 30.99 -17.90 7.59
CA THR A 88 32.10 -17.21 8.24
C THR A 88 32.11 -17.35 9.76
N GLY A 89 30.99 -17.73 10.38
CA GLY A 89 30.82 -17.71 11.83
C GLY A 89 30.51 -16.31 12.40
N ILE A 90 30.51 -15.27 11.58
CA ILE A 90 30.38 -13.87 12.00
C ILE A 90 28.90 -13.43 11.93
N ASP A 91 28.45 -12.75 12.97
CA ASP A 91 27.12 -12.16 13.03
C ASP A 91 27.18 -10.66 12.71
N LEU A 92 26.58 -10.26 11.59
CA LEU A 92 26.55 -8.87 11.14
C LEU A 92 25.50 -8.01 11.83
N SER A 93 24.56 -8.60 12.58
CA SER A 93 23.39 -7.89 13.12
C SER A 93 23.75 -6.75 14.10
N SER A 94 24.91 -6.80 14.73
CA SER A 94 25.42 -5.77 15.64
C SER A 94 26.27 -4.69 14.98
N ASP A 95 26.66 -4.88 13.71
CA ASP A 95 27.47 -3.93 12.95
C ASP A 95 26.56 -2.94 12.19
N MET A 96 26.43 -1.73 12.71
CA MET A 96 25.54 -0.70 12.12
C MET A 96 25.95 -0.31 10.70
N GLN A 97 27.27 -0.33 10.37
CA GLN A 97 27.73 -0.02 9.02
C GLN A 97 27.38 -1.15 8.05
N ALA A 98 27.59 -2.40 8.47
CA ALA A 98 27.20 -3.56 7.68
C ALA A 98 25.68 -3.55 7.45
N MET A 99 24.88 -3.36 8.50
CA MET A 99 23.43 -3.33 8.40
C MET A 99 22.90 -2.23 7.48
N SER A 100 23.53 -1.04 7.45
CA SER A 100 23.14 0.02 6.51
C SER A 100 23.39 -0.40 5.05
N ARG A 101 24.53 -1.01 4.78
CA ARG A 101 24.87 -1.51 3.44
C ARG A 101 24.00 -2.70 3.02
N LEU A 102 23.61 -3.55 3.98
CA LEU A 102 22.70 -4.66 3.73
C LEU A 102 21.30 -4.17 3.34
N ARG A 103 20.78 -3.09 3.94
CA ARG A 103 19.49 -2.50 3.55
C ARG A 103 19.49 -2.05 2.10
N GLU A 104 20.49 -1.27 1.71
CA GLU A 104 20.62 -0.82 0.31
C GLU A 104 20.73 -2.00 -0.67
N ALA A 105 21.51 -3.03 -0.29
CA ALA A 105 21.71 -4.21 -1.13
C ALA A 105 20.45 -5.09 -1.22
N ALA A 106 19.67 -5.21 -0.14
CA ALA A 106 18.41 -5.96 -0.12
C ALA A 106 17.34 -5.29 -0.98
N GLU A 107 17.16 -3.98 -0.84
CA GLU A 107 16.24 -3.20 -1.67
C GLU A 107 16.61 -3.31 -3.16
N LYS A 108 17.89 -3.13 -3.49
CA LYS A 108 18.38 -3.29 -4.85
C LYS A 108 18.09 -4.71 -5.40
N ALA A 109 18.36 -5.75 -4.59
CA ALA A 109 18.09 -7.13 -4.97
C ALA A 109 16.59 -7.39 -5.21
N LYS A 110 15.71 -6.86 -4.34
CA LYS A 110 14.25 -6.90 -4.52
C LYS A 110 13.83 -6.29 -5.87
N ILE A 111 14.33 -5.10 -6.18
CA ILE A 111 14.04 -4.39 -7.43
C ILE A 111 14.51 -5.22 -8.63
N GLU A 112 15.76 -5.69 -8.64
CA GLU A 112 16.32 -6.49 -9.72
C GLU A 112 15.56 -7.80 -9.93
N LEU A 113 15.18 -8.50 -8.85
CA LEU A 113 14.42 -9.75 -8.92
C LEU A 113 12.99 -9.59 -9.44
N SER A 114 12.46 -8.38 -9.52
CA SER A 114 11.21 -8.11 -10.22
C SER A 114 11.34 -8.29 -11.74
N GLY A 115 12.54 -8.07 -12.30
CA GLY A 115 12.83 -8.21 -13.73
C GLY A 115 13.66 -9.45 -14.11
N THR A 116 14.52 -9.94 -13.18
CA THR A 116 15.46 -11.04 -13.44
C THR A 116 15.16 -12.28 -12.61
N GLY A 117 15.66 -13.43 -13.01
CA GLY A 117 15.51 -14.69 -12.27
C GLY A 117 16.49 -14.86 -11.12
N THR A 118 17.60 -14.09 -11.13
CA THR A 118 18.70 -14.19 -10.13
C THR A 118 19.42 -12.87 -10.06
N THR A 119 19.90 -12.50 -8.87
CA THR A 119 20.79 -11.35 -8.65
C THR A 119 21.98 -11.71 -7.79
N GLN A 120 23.06 -10.93 -7.89
CA GLN A 120 24.26 -11.07 -7.06
C GLN A 120 24.32 -9.93 -6.04
N ILE A 121 24.48 -10.32 -4.78
CA ILE A 121 24.67 -9.40 -3.67
C ILE A 121 26.16 -9.43 -3.30
N ASN A 122 26.92 -8.45 -3.80
CA ASN A 122 28.36 -8.36 -3.58
C ASN A 122 28.68 -7.10 -2.79
N LEU A 123 29.15 -7.30 -1.56
CA LEU A 123 29.55 -6.23 -0.64
C LEU A 123 30.97 -6.48 -0.14
N PRO A 124 31.98 -5.96 -0.85
CA PRO A 124 33.37 -6.07 -0.42
C PRO A 124 33.61 -5.30 0.89
N PHE A 125 34.49 -5.83 1.74
CA PHE A 125 34.83 -5.22 3.04
C PHE A 125 33.58 -4.94 3.89
N ILE A 126 32.73 -5.97 4.05
CA ILE A 126 31.47 -5.81 4.80
C ILE A 126 31.74 -5.64 6.30
N THR A 127 32.74 -6.36 6.82
CA THR A 127 33.20 -6.26 8.21
C THR A 127 34.68 -6.68 8.32
N MET A 128 35.20 -6.64 9.53
CA MET A 128 36.58 -7.09 9.86
C MET A 128 36.49 -8.23 10.88
N SER A 129 37.30 -9.27 10.68
CA SER A 129 37.49 -10.37 11.65
C SER A 129 38.95 -10.65 11.83
N ASP A 130 39.43 -10.68 13.08
CA ASP A 130 40.84 -10.92 13.43
C ASP A 130 41.84 -10.05 12.64
N GLY A 131 41.44 -8.80 12.34
CA GLY A 131 42.25 -7.86 11.57
C GLY A 131 42.28 -8.11 10.06
N GLN A 132 41.48 -9.06 9.57
CA GLN A 132 41.33 -9.34 8.15
C GLN A 132 39.96 -8.86 7.66
N PRO A 133 39.89 -8.32 6.42
CA PRO A 133 38.62 -7.91 5.83
C PRO A 133 37.78 -9.13 5.39
N GLU A 134 36.52 -9.09 5.69
CA GLU A 134 35.53 -10.07 5.23
C GLU A 134 34.69 -9.49 4.09
N HIS A 135 34.34 -10.34 3.15
CA HIS A 135 33.58 -9.97 1.96
C HIS A 135 32.27 -10.79 1.89
N LEU A 136 31.18 -10.15 1.51
CA LEU A 136 29.95 -10.83 1.27
C LEU A 136 29.74 -10.98 -0.24
N ASP A 137 29.52 -12.20 -0.69
CA ASP A 137 29.19 -12.54 -2.08
C ASP A 137 28.16 -13.67 -2.06
N LEU A 138 26.90 -13.31 -2.32
CA LEU A 138 25.76 -14.22 -2.31
C LEU A 138 24.94 -14.08 -3.58
N SER A 139 24.43 -15.20 -4.08
CA SER A 139 23.47 -15.24 -5.15
C SER A 139 22.06 -15.46 -4.58
N LEU A 140 21.13 -14.57 -4.92
CA LEU A 140 19.70 -14.69 -4.55
C LEU A 140 18.87 -14.96 -5.79
N SER A 141 18.17 -16.09 -5.83
CA SER A 141 17.21 -16.38 -6.89
C SER A 141 15.85 -15.78 -6.58
N ARG A 142 15.07 -15.46 -7.64
CA ARG A 142 13.67 -15.01 -7.48
C ARG A 142 12.84 -16.01 -6.68
N SER A 143 12.97 -17.31 -6.95
CA SER A 143 12.23 -18.34 -6.23
C SER A 143 12.54 -18.33 -4.73
N LYS A 144 13.81 -18.09 -4.34
CA LYS A 144 14.16 -17.96 -2.93
C LYS A 144 13.62 -16.69 -2.30
N PHE A 145 13.69 -15.57 -3.03
CA PHE A 145 13.08 -14.31 -2.61
C PHE A 145 11.56 -14.47 -2.40
N GLU A 146 10.86 -15.05 -3.36
CA GLU A 146 9.41 -15.30 -3.27
C GLU A 146 9.04 -16.23 -2.11
N GLU A 147 9.88 -17.23 -1.81
CA GLU A 147 9.74 -18.07 -0.61
C GLU A 147 9.85 -17.25 0.68
N LEU A 148 10.84 -16.36 0.76
CA LEU A 148 11.07 -15.52 1.94
C LEU A 148 9.89 -14.57 2.21
N ILE A 149 9.33 -13.95 1.17
CA ILE A 149 8.25 -12.97 1.30
C ILE A 149 6.84 -13.59 1.30
N ALA A 150 6.69 -14.91 1.11
CA ALA A 150 5.39 -15.56 0.92
C ALA A 150 4.37 -15.24 2.03
N ALA A 151 4.81 -15.23 3.29
CA ALA A 151 3.94 -14.91 4.42
C ALA A 151 3.48 -13.44 4.41
N LEU A 152 4.34 -12.51 3.97
CA LEU A 152 4.04 -11.09 3.87
C LEU A 152 3.05 -10.84 2.73
N VAL A 153 3.22 -11.51 1.59
CA VAL A 153 2.26 -11.45 0.47
C VAL A 153 0.90 -12.01 0.89
N GLU A 154 0.83 -13.16 1.56
CA GLU A 154 -0.45 -13.71 2.06
C GLU A 154 -1.10 -12.77 3.10
N ARG A 155 -0.33 -12.03 3.88
CA ARG A 155 -0.84 -11.05 4.85
C ARG A 155 -1.65 -9.94 4.17
N THR A 156 -1.35 -9.57 2.93
CA THR A 156 -2.14 -8.60 2.16
C THR A 156 -3.51 -9.12 1.74
N MET A 157 -3.69 -10.44 1.65
CA MET A 157 -4.94 -11.04 1.19
C MET A 157 -6.09 -10.89 2.20
N SER A 158 -5.80 -10.84 3.50
CA SER A 158 -6.82 -10.66 4.53
C SER A 158 -7.54 -9.31 4.44
N PRO A 159 -6.85 -8.15 4.37
CA PRO A 159 -7.48 -6.86 4.10
C PRO A 159 -8.21 -6.83 2.74
N THR A 160 -7.65 -7.46 1.71
CA THR A 160 -8.27 -7.55 0.38
C THR A 160 -9.64 -8.23 0.44
N ARG A 161 -9.73 -9.40 1.07
CA ARG A 161 -11.00 -10.11 1.28
C ARG A 161 -11.99 -9.28 2.10
N ARG A 162 -11.49 -8.54 3.09
CA ARG A 162 -12.32 -7.66 3.93
C ARG A 162 -12.90 -6.51 3.11
N ALA A 163 -12.10 -5.81 2.32
CA ALA A 163 -12.58 -4.72 1.47
C ALA A 163 -13.64 -5.21 0.48
N MET A 164 -13.42 -6.33 -0.19
CA MET A 164 -14.39 -6.94 -1.10
C MET A 164 -15.69 -7.30 -0.37
N LYS A 165 -15.60 -7.91 0.81
CA LYS A 165 -16.78 -8.26 1.62
C LYS A 165 -17.56 -7.02 2.07
N ASP A 166 -16.87 -5.99 2.54
CA ASP A 166 -17.49 -4.76 3.03
C ASP A 166 -18.18 -3.99 1.89
N ALA A 167 -17.60 -4.03 0.68
CA ALA A 167 -18.21 -3.48 -0.52
C ALA A 167 -19.35 -4.35 -1.09
N GLY A 168 -19.55 -5.57 -0.59
CA GLY A 168 -20.53 -6.50 -1.14
C GLY A 168 -20.16 -7.09 -2.50
N VAL A 169 -18.85 -7.04 -2.86
CA VAL A 169 -18.34 -7.46 -4.17
C VAL A 169 -17.74 -8.85 -4.06
N SER A 170 -18.16 -9.75 -4.93
CA SER A 170 -17.64 -11.10 -5.04
C SER A 170 -16.51 -11.22 -6.07
N LYS A 171 -15.80 -12.34 -6.01
CA LYS A 171 -14.79 -12.70 -7.00
C LYS A 171 -15.43 -12.79 -8.39
N GLY A 172 -14.91 -12.04 -9.34
CA GLY A 172 -15.42 -11.97 -10.71
C GLY A 172 -16.32 -10.77 -10.99
N GLU A 173 -16.82 -10.07 -9.96
CA GLU A 173 -17.55 -8.79 -10.11
C GLU A 173 -16.62 -7.58 -10.18
N VAL A 174 -15.33 -7.78 -9.88
CA VAL A 174 -14.30 -6.77 -10.10
C VAL A 174 -13.96 -6.71 -11.58
N ASP A 175 -14.14 -5.55 -12.21
CA ASP A 175 -13.85 -5.35 -13.63
C ASP A 175 -12.37 -5.10 -13.87
N LYS A 176 -11.72 -4.36 -12.98
CA LYS A 176 -10.31 -3.99 -13.07
C LYS A 176 -9.61 -4.07 -11.72
N VAL A 177 -8.34 -4.49 -11.79
CA VAL A 177 -7.40 -4.42 -10.68
C VAL A 177 -6.30 -3.42 -11.04
N ILE A 178 -6.19 -2.34 -10.29
CA ILE A 178 -5.16 -1.32 -10.46
C ILE A 178 -4.11 -1.54 -9.37
N LEU A 179 -2.86 -1.65 -9.78
CA LEU A 179 -1.73 -1.76 -8.87
C LEU A 179 -1.06 -0.40 -8.69
N VAL A 180 -0.79 -0.06 -7.43
CA VAL A 180 -0.13 1.16 -6.99
C VAL A 180 1.00 0.81 -6.04
N GLY A 181 2.07 1.61 -6.05
CA GLY A 181 3.26 1.40 -5.23
C GLY A 181 4.27 0.45 -5.85
N GLY A 182 5.55 0.74 -5.63
CA GLY A 182 6.68 0.04 -6.25
C GLY A 182 6.74 -1.46 -5.91
N SER A 183 6.28 -1.85 -4.71
CA SER A 183 6.29 -3.25 -4.25
C SER A 183 5.31 -4.15 -5.01
N THR A 184 4.33 -3.57 -5.71
CA THR A 184 3.42 -4.31 -6.60
C THR A 184 4.09 -4.81 -7.89
N ARG A 185 5.31 -4.35 -8.17
CA ARG A 185 6.12 -4.87 -9.30
C ARG A 185 6.63 -6.28 -9.06
N VAL A 186 6.65 -6.73 -7.82
CA VAL A 186 7.08 -8.09 -7.45
C VAL A 186 6.11 -9.11 -8.05
N PRO A 187 6.60 -10.08 -8.86
CA PRO A 187 5.73 -11.03 -9.56
C PRO A 187 4.83 -11.85 -8.63
N ALA A 188 5.34 -12.27 -7.48
CA ALA A 188 4.55 -13.02 -6.49
C ALA A 188 3.31 -12.24 -5.99
N VAL A 189 3.43 -10.91 -5.85
CA VAL A 189 2.30 -10.04 -5.48
C VAL A 189 1.24 -10.04 -6.57
N GLN A 190 1.66 -9.89 -7.84
CA GLN A 190 0.74 -9.88 -8.98
C GLN A 190 -0.01 -11.20 -9.12
N VAL A 191 0.70 -12.32 -8.98
CA VAL A 191 0.10 -13.65 -9.01
C VAL A 191 -0.88 -13.87 -7.86
N ALA A 192 -0.53 -13.42 -6.66
CA ALA A 192 -1.39 -13.56 -5.49
C ALA A 192 -2.70 -12.80 -5.64
N ILE A 193 -2.65 -11.54 -6.08
CA ILE A 193 -3.87 -10.73 -6.26
C ILE A 193 -4.73 -11.24 -7.41
N GLU A 194 -4.13 -11.66 -8.53
CA GLU A 194 -4.85 -12.28 -9.66
C GLU A 194 -5.60 -13.54 -9.19
N LYS A 195 -4.94 -14.39 -8.42
CA LYS A 195 -5.56 -15.60 -7.85
C LYS A 195 -6.69 -15.28 -6.87
N GLU A 196 -6.52 -14.25 -6.04
CA GLU A 196 -7.51 -13.85 -5.05
C GLU A 196 -8.75 -13.24 -5.70
N VAL A 197 -8.58 -12.31 -6.61
CA VAL A 197 -9.67 -11.56 -7.24
C VAL A 197 -10.23 -12.29 -8.48
N GLY A 198 -9.43 -13.12 -9.14
CA GLY A 198 -9.81 -13.80 -10.39
C GLY A 198 -9.67 -12.91 -11.62
N LYS A 199 -8.97 -11.78 -11.50
CA LYS A 199 -8.75 -10.81 -12.57
C LYS A 199 -7.27 -10.41 -12.61
N ALA A 200 -6.68 -10.46 -13.80
CA ALA A 200 -5.30 -10.01 -13.98
C ALA A 200 -5.17 -8.49 -13.76
N PRO A 201 -4.08 -8.05 -13.12
CA PRO A 201 -3.83 -6.62 -12.95
C PRO A 201 -3.76 -5.86 -14.26
N PHE A 202 -4.33 -4.67 -14.27
CA PHE A 202 -4.30 -3.76 -15.42
C PHE A 202 -2.88 -3.17 -15.59
N LYS A 203 -2.36 -3.20 -16.82
CA LYS A 203 -0.98 -2.80 -17.14
C LYS A 203 -0.87 -1.43 -17.82
N GLY A 204 -1.98 -0.70 -17.93
CA GLY A 204 -2.02 0.58 -18.64
C GLY A 204 -1.57 1.79 -17.81
N ILE A 205 -1.26 1.62 -16.53
CA ILE A 205 -0.82 2.69 -15.63
C ILE A 205 0.51 2.30 -15.00
N ASN A 206 1.41 3.27 -14.87
CA ASN A 206 2.63 3.10 -14.10
C ASN A 206 2.30 3.15 -12.59
N PRO A 207 2.54 2.08 -11.82
CA PRO A 207 2.19 2.04 -10.39
C PRO A 207 2.94 3.08 -9.53
N ASP A 208 4.09 3.58 -10.00
CA ASP A 208 4.87 4.59 -9.28
C ASP A 208 4.33 6.01 -9.50
N GLU A 209 3.54 6.25 -10.56
CA GLU A 209 3.08 7.57 -10.99
C GLU A 209 1.57 7.76 -10.85
N ALA A 210 0.80 6.68 -10.69
CA ALA A 210 -0.66 6.69 -10.73
C ALA A 210 -1.27 7.73 -9.77
N VAL A 211 -0.78 7.80 -8.54
CA VAL A 211 -1.26 8.74 -7.53
C VAL A 211 -0.93 10.19 -7.92
N ALA A 212 0.28 10.44 -8.38
CA ALA A 212 0.72 11.78 -8.78
C ALA A 212 -0.07 12.31 -9.99
N VAL A 213 -0.32 11.44 -10.99
CA VAL A 213 -1.14 11.77 -12.16
C VAL A 213 -2.57 12.09 -11.74
N GLY A 214 -3.18 11.27 -10.88
CA GLY A 214 -4.53 11.50 -10.38
C GLY A 214 -4.64 12.78 -9.55
N ALA A 215 -3.64 13.08 -8.72
CA ALA A 215 -3.57 14.34 -7.97
C ALA A 215 -3.47 15.55 -8.91
N ALA A 216 -2.71 15.45 -9.99
CA ALA A 216 -2.61 16.49 -11.01
C ALA A 216 -3.94 16.71 -11.75
N LEU A 217 -4.65 15.63 -12.11
CA LEU A 217 -5.98 15.71 -12.71
C LEU A 217 -6.98 16.38 -11.76
N GLN A 218 -6.97 16.01 -10.48
CA GLN A 218 -7.81 16.67 -9.47
C GLN A 218 -7.50 18.16 -9.32
N ALA A 219 -6.23 18.53 -9.40
CA ALA A 219 -5.84 19.95 -9.39
C ALA A 219 -6.39 20.70 -10.62
N GLY A 220 -6.34 20.09 -11.81
CA GLY A 220 -6.95 20.60 -13.03
C GLY A 220 -8.46 20.83 -12.88
N ILE A 221 -9.18 19.87 -12.30
CA ILE A 221 -10.63 19.98 -12.01
C ILE A 221 -10.90 21.18 -11.10
N ILE A 222 -10.14 21.32 -10.01
CA ILE A 222 -10.34 22.41 -9.02
C ILE A 222 -10.13 23.80 -9.64
N VAL A 223 -9.17 23.94 -10.55
CA VAL A 223 -8.90 25.24 -11.20
C VAL A 223 -9.76 25.50 -12.44
N GLY A 224 -10.60 24.53 -12.82
CA GLY A 224 -11.50 24.63 -13.98
C GLY A 224 -10.76 24.56 -15.32
N ASP A 225 -9.75 23.69 -15.44
CA ASP A 225 -9.01 23.45 -16.68
C ASP A 225 -9.94 22.79 -17.72
N GLU A 226 -10.14 23.43 -18.87
CA GLU A 226 -11.01 22.92 -19.95
C GLU A 226 -10.54 21.57 -20.55
N GLY A 227 -9.29 21.20 -20.31
CA GLY A 227 -8.72 19.93 -20.75
C GLY A 227 -9.03 18.74 -19.83
N VAL A 228 -9.68 18.96 -18.68
CA VAL A 228 -9.98 17.92 -17.68
C VAL A 228 -11.47 17.82 -17.44
N THR A 229 -12.02 16.61 -17.59
CA THR A 229 -13.43 16.33 -17.29
C THR A 229 -13.71 16.48 -15.79
N ASP A 230 -14.76 17.17 -15.42
CA ASP A 230 -15.20 17.28 -14.02
C ASP A 230 -15.71 15.93 -13.51
N VAL A 231 -15.25 15.53 -12.34
CA VAL A 231 -15.56 14.24 -11.73
C VAL A 231 -15.93 14.43 -10.27
N LEU A 232 -17.07 13.89 -9.88
CA LEU A 232 -17.43 13.86 -8.47
C LEU A 232 -16.73 12.69 -7.77
N LEU A 233 -15.92 13.01 -6.76
CA LEU A 233 -15.23 12.03 -5.93
C LEU A 233 -15.94 11.89 -4.58
N LEU A 234 -16.42 10.68 -4.28
CA LEU A 234 -17.01 10.30 -3.00
C LEU A 234 -16.10 9.31 -2.29
N ASP A 235 -15.55 9.73 -1.18
CA ASP A 235 -14.61 8.92 -0.40
C ASP A 235 -15.21 8.50 0.93
N VAL A 236 -14.55 7.60 1.67
CA VAL A 236 -15.04 7.03 2.92
C VAL A 236 -14.02 7.12 4.05
N THR A 237 -14.50 7.03 5.29
CA THR A 237 -13.62 6.90 6.45
C THR A 237 -12.97 5.51 6.46
N PRO A 238 -11.63 5.38 6.57
CA PRO A 238 -10.96 4.06 6.57
C PRO A 238 -11.14 3.29 7.87
N LEU A 239 -11.44 4.00 8.97
CA LEU A 239 -11.57 3.45 10.32
C LEU A 239 -12.84 3.97 10.99
N THR A 240 -13.39 3.14 11.89
CA THR A 240 -14.44 3.59 12.81
C THR A 240 -13.86 4.63 13.77
N LEU A 241 -14.50 5.78 13.84
CA LEU A 241 -14.17 6.86 14.76
C LEU A 241 -15.09 6.81 15.97
N GLY A 242 -14.53 6.98 17.14
CA GLY A 242 -15.28 6.96 18.40
C GLY A 242 -14.57 7.70 19.52
N ILE A 243 -15.22 7.74 20.66
CA ILE A 243 -14.70 8.35 21.89
C ILE A 243 -14.53 7.23 22.93
N GLU A 244 -13.35 7.16 23.53
CA GLU A 244 -13.11 6.27 24.65
C GLU A 244 -13.92 6.77 25.87
N THR A 245 -14.69 5.86 26.46
CA THR A 245 -15.55 6.10 27.60
C THR A 245 -15.08 5.29 28.81
N LEU A 246 -15.79 5.44 29.94
CA LEU A 246 -15.44 4.77 31.18
C LEU A 246 -15.25 3.25 31.00
N GLY A 247 -14.14 2.73 31.53
CA GLY A 247 -13.79 1.31 31.44
C GLY A 247 -13.05 0.91 30.17
N GLY A 248 -12.53 1.88 29.39
CA GLY A 248 -11.77 1.62 28.16
C GLY A 248 -12.64 1.16 26.98
N VAL A 249 -13.94 1.40 27.04
CA VAL A 249 -14.89 1.07 25.98
C VAL A 249 -15.00 2.23 24.99
N THR A 250 -14.82 1.96 23.71
CA THR A 250 -15.01 2.96 22.67
C THR A 250 -16.48 3.03 22.26
N THR A 251 -17.11 4.20 22.46
CA THR A 251 -18.42 4.51 21.88
C THR A 251 -18.21 4.94 20.43
N MET A 252 -18.69 4.12 19.50
CA MET A 252 -18.57 4.38 18.06
C MET A 252 -19.49 5.53 17.65
N MET A 253 -18.96 6.49 16.90
CA MET A 253 -19.69 7.66 16.41
C MET A 253 -19.85 7.65 14.88
N ILE A 254 -18.79 7.35 14.16
CA ILE A 254 -18.78 7.24 12.69
C ILE A 254 -18.17 5.89 12.35
N GLU A 255 -18.93 5.03 11.73
CA GLU A 255 -18.46 3.72 11.33
C GLU A 255 -17.49 3.81 10.14
N ARG A 256 -16.54 2.88 10.05
CA ARG A 256 -15.68 2.76 8.87
C ARG A 256 -16.53 2.60 7.60
N ASN A 257 -15.99 3.01 6.49
CA ASN A 257 -16.66 3.04 5.19
C ASN A 257 -17.91 3.95 5.15
N THR A 258 -18.01 4.93 6.09
CA THR A 258 -19.00 6.00 5.98
C THR A 258 -18.53 7.04 4.98
N THR A 259 -19.36 7.37 4.00
CA THR A 259 -19.06 8.40 2.98
C THR A 259 -18.76 9.75 3.63
N ILE A 260 -17.73 10.42 3.16
CA ILE A 260 -17.32 11.77 3.60
C ILE A 260 -17.69 12.83 2.55
N PRO A 261 -18.06 14.05 2.99
CA PRO A 261 -18.05 14.57 4.36
C PRO A 261 -19.18 14.03 5.24
N SER A 262 -18.87 13.65 6.47
CA SER A 262 -19.81 13.17 7.47
C SER A 262 -19.65 13.91 8.79
N ARG A 263 -20.74 14.08 9.54
CA ARG A 263 -20.75 14.75 10.85
C ARG A 263 -21.62 14.00 11.83
N ARG A 264 -21.08 13.70 13.02
CA ARG A 264 -21.82 13.14 14.14
C ARG A 264 -21.60 13.99 15.37
N SER A 265 -22.65 14.16 16.20
CA SER A 265 -22.60 14.84 17.48
C SER A 265 -23.37 14.03 18.51
N GLU A 266 -22.75 13.78 19.65
CA GLU A 266 -23.38 13.13 20.81
C GLU A 266 -23.01 13.86 22.08
N VAL A 267 -23.85 13.73 23.12
CA VAL A 267 -23.60 14.35 24.42
C VAL A 267 -23.02 13.30 25.36
N PHE A 268 -21.87 13.59 25.91
CA PHE A 268 -21.21 12.77 26.92
C PHE A 268 -21.18 13.55 28.24
N SER A 269 -21.30 12.83 29.36
CA SER A 269 -21.15 13.39 30.69
C SER A 269 -19.95 12.74 31.39
N THR A 270 -19.34 13.47 32.30
CA THR A 270 -18.30 12.91 33.17
C THR A 270 -18.90 11.94 34.20
N ALA A 271 -18.16 10.91 34.59
CA ALA A 271 -18.59 9.94 35.59
C ALA A 271 -18.47 10.50 37.03
N SER A 272 -17.67 11.54 37.22
CA SER A 272 -17.47 12.21 38.48
C SER A 272 -17.18 13.71 38.33
N ASP A 273 -17.41 14.49 39.37
CA ASP A 273 -17.06 15.90 39.39
C ASP A 273 -15.54 16.09 39.23
N ASN A 274 -15.14 17.10 38.45
CA ASN A 274 -13.74 17.44 38.18
C ASN A 274 -12.92 16.33 37.47
N GLN A 275 -13.55 15.44 36.74
CA GLN A 275 -12.84 14.47 35.88
C GLN A 275 -12.00 15.22 34.84
N PRO A 276 -10.66 14.99 34.75
CA PRO A 276 -9.78 15.79 33.89
C PRO A 276 -9.88 15.48 32.41
N ALA A 277 -10.33 14.31 32.06
CA ALA A 277 -10.51 13.85 30.67
C ALA A 277 -11.51 12.67 30.62
#